data_168eec6fb20c170900ede4e1ec46850a
#
_entry.id   168eec6fb20c170900ede4e1ec46850a
#
_cell.length_a   1.000
_cell.length_b   1.000
_cell.length_c   1.000
_cell.angle_alpha   90.00
_cell.angle_beta   90.00
_cell.angle_gamma   90.00
#
_symmetry.space_group_name_H-M   'P 1'
#
loop_
_entity.id
_entity.type
_entity.pdbx_description
1 polymer ?
#
loop_
_entity_poly.entity_id
_entity_poly.type
_entity_poly.pdbx_seq_one_letter_code
_entity_poly.pdbx_strand_id
1 'polypeptide(L)'
;MPENQRIIIGSRGSDLALWQAHHVKTKLEKVGCEVSIEIIQTQGDLIQNLSFDKLEGKGFFTKELELALLQGRIDLAVHSHKDLETNPPEGLCIVAVSEREDPAELLLIHPTSVEENRLWNLKKGGIIGTSSARRKSQVLAHRSDLIIKDLRGNVPTRIAKLRNGEYDAILLAKAGVSRLNLDLSDLIVVRLDPEIIVPAPAQGVLGLQIRSNDERTKTLVSPLNETSVHALIAIERSVLNLMDGGCQLPLGVYNDGQFIHVTHAHSAQEAAVSFKFEANENPDIAAHIASVLKARS
;
A
#
# COMPACT_ATOMS: atom_id res chain seq x y z
N MET A 1 -15.86 33.57 0.56
CA MET A 1 -16.43 32.24 0.28
C MET A 1 -17.16 31.78 1.54
N PRO A 2 -18.28 31.05 1.46
CA PRO A 2 -18.93 30.58 2.66
C PRO A 2 -18.01 29.64 3.44
N GLU A 3 -17.92 29.80 4.76
CA GLU A 3 -17.15 28.94 5.70
C GLU A 3 -17.40 27.44 5.50
N ASN A 4 -18.49 27.11 4.83
CA ASN A 4 -18.97 25.75 4.60
C ASN A 4 -18.17 24.95 3.54
N GLN A 5 -17.18 25.56 2.86
CA GLN A 5 -16.36 24.90 1.83
C GLN A 5 -14.87 24.78 2.20
N ARG A 6 -14.51 25.09 3.44
CA ARG A 6 -13.14 24.96 3.92
C ARG A 6 -12.87 23.52 4.40
N ILE A 7 -11.75 22.93 3.97
CA ILE A 7 -11.29 21.59 4.38
C ILE A 7 -9.84 21.66 4.85
N ILE A 8 -9.56 21.07 5.99
CA ILE A 8 -8.19 20.86 6.51
C ILE A 8 -7.82 19.39 6.26
N ILE A 9 -6.85 19.16 5.37
CA ILE A 9 -6.28 17.83 5.12
C ILE A 9 -5.15 17.58 6.09
N GLY A 10 -5.22 16.48 6.84
CA GLY A 10 -4.09 15.97 7.61
C GLY A 10 -3.20 15.07 6.76
N SER A 11 -1.90 15.26 6.84
CA SER A 11 -0.91 14.45 6.13
C SER A 11 0.33 14.21 6.99
N ARG A 12 1.02 13.09 6.74
CA ARG A 12 2.38 12.89 7.25
C ARG A 12 3.35 13.81 6.50
N GLY A 13 4.52 14.03 7.10
CA GLY A 13 5.56 14.91 6.52
C GLY A 13 6.45 14.25 5.45
N SER A 14 6.25 12.97 5.08
CA SER A 14 7.06 12.34 4.03
C SER A 14 6.68 12.84 2.64
N ASP A 15 7.65 12.91 1.72
CA ASP A 15 7.43 13.40 0.33
C ASP A 15 6.25 12.71 -0.34
N LEU A 16 6.11 11.39 -0.18
CA LEU A 16 5.00 10.64 -0.76
C LEU A 16 3.65 11.03 -0.12
N ALA A 17 3.59 11.20 1.19
CA ALA A 17 2.36 11.60 1.87
C ALA A 17 1.96 13.02 1.49
N LEU A 18 2.90 13.93 1.41
CA LEU A 18 2.66 15.31 0.95
C LEU A 18 2.18 15.34 -0.50
N TRP A 19 2.80 14.56 -1.40
CA TRP A 19 2.31 14.43 -2.76
C TRP A 19 0.84 13.96 -2.79
N GLN A 20 0.50 12.96 -2.00
CA GLN A 20 -0.87 12.42 -1.92
C GLN A 20 -1.86 13.47 -1.40
N ALA A 21 -1.49 14.22 -0.37
CA ALA A 21 -2.32 15.30 0.17
C ALA A 21 -2.50 16.44 -0.86
N HIS A 22 -1.44 16.84 -1.56
CA HIS A 22 -1.51 17.86 -2.61
C HIS A 22 -2.37 17.41 -3.81
N HIS A 23 -2.28 16.12 -4.19
CA HIS A 23 -3.12 15.56 -5.24
C HIS A 23 -4.62 15.66 -4.89
N VAL A 24 -4.99 15.29 -3.67
CA VAL A 24 -6.38 15.39 -3.19
C VAL A 24 -6.81 16.85 -3.02
N LYS A 25 -5.93 17.71 -2.48
CA LYS A 25 -6.15 19.16 -2.40
C LYS A 25 -6.53 19.73 -3.77
N THR A 26 -5.73 19.45 -4.80
CA THR A 26 -5.99 19.95 -6.16
C THR A 26 -7.35 19.49 -6.71
N LYS A 27 -7.79 18.27 -6.40
CA LYS A 27 -9.11 17.77 -6.79
C LYS A 27 -10.24 18.50 -6.05
N LEU A 28 -10.11 18.75 -4.76
CA LEU A 28 -11.08 19.48 -3.97
C LEU A 28 -11.17 20.96 -4.36
N GLU A 29 -10.03 21.60 -4.65
CA GLU A 29 -10.01 23.00 -5.12
C GLU A 29 -10.72 23.17 -6.49
N LYS A 30 -10.63 22.17 -7.37
CA LYS A 30 -11.36 22.17 -8.65
C LYS A 30 -12.88 22.14 -8.49
N VAL A 31 -13.38 21.62 -7.39
CA VAL A 31 -14.83 21.61 -7.05
C VAL A 31 -15.22 22.76 -6.12
N GLY A 32 -14.33 23.73 -5.92
CA GLY A 32 -14.62 24.97 -5.22
C GLY A 32 -14.33 24.99 -3.73
N CYS A 33 -13.63 23.97 -3.19
CA CYS A 33 -13.23 23.98 -1.78
C CYS A 33 -12.01 24.89 -1.55
N GLU A 34 -11.94 25.52 -0.39
CA GLU A 34 -10.71 26.12 0.15
C GLU A 34 -9.99 25.06 0.97
N VAL A 35 -8.75 24.68 0.58
CA VAL A 35 -8.06 23.54 1.20
C VAL A 35 -6.71 23.95 1.78
N SER A 36 -6.51 23.65 3.08
CA SER A 36 -5.21 23.72 3.76
C SER A 36 -4.71 22.33 4.11
N ILE A 37 -3.38 22.19 4.26
CA ILE A 37 -2.74 20.92 4.69
C ILE A 37 -2.09 21.15 6.04
N GLU A 38 -2.41 20.30 7.02
CA GLU A 38 -1.75 20.22 8.33
C GLU A 38 -0.84 19.00 8.36
N ILE A 39 0.46 19.22 8.64
CA ILE A 39 1.43 18.13 8.76
C ILE A 39 1.38 17.59 10.19
N ILE A 40 1.10 16.28 10.29
CA ILE A 40 1.03 15.54 11.54
C ILE A 40 2.16 14.52 11.59
N GLN A 41 3.02 14.65 12.61
CA GLN A 41 4.11 13.72 12.83
C GLN A 41 3.59 12.43 13.46
N THR A 42 3.92 11.26 12.89
CA THR A 42 3.50 9.96 13.41
C THR A 42 4.65 9.23 14.11
N GLN A 43 4.31 8.29 15.02
CA GLN A 43 5.31 7.42 15.65
C GLN A 43 6.11 6.63 14.62
N GLY A 44 5.47 6.19 13.54
CA GLY A 44 6.13 5.49 12.45
C GLY A 44 7.19 6.32 11.72
N ASP A 45 7.07 7.66 11.74
CA ASP A 45 8.08 8.57 11.18
C ASP A 45 9.29 8.75 12.12
N LEU A 46 9.08 8.62 13.42
CA LEU A 46 10.14 8.76 14.45
C LEU A 46 10.97 7.47 14.61
N ILE A 47 10.33 6.29 14.46
CA ILE A 47 10.95 4.99 14.72
C ILE A 47 11.55 4.43 13.44
N GLN A 48 12.74 4.85 13.06
CA GLN A 48 13.43 4.36 11.86
C GLN A 48 14.24 3.07 12.08
N ASN A 49 14.51 2.69 13.34
CA ASN A 49 15.51 1.66 13.69
C ASN A 49 14.92 0.32 14.15
N LEU A 50 13.61 0.19 14.36
CA LEU A 50 12.98 -1.06 14.80
C LEU A 50 12.30 -1.80 13.66
N SER A 51 12.40 -3.13 13.61
CA SER A 51 11.70 -3.98 12.64
C SER A 51 10.20 -3.98 12.92
N PHE A 52 9.33 -3.93 11.86
CA PHE A 52 7.87 -4.01 12.03
C PHE A 52 7.43 -5.29 12.73
N ASP A 53 8.18 -6.38 12.59
CA ASP A 53 7.92 -7.66 13.25
C ASP A 53 8.10 -7.59 14.79
N LYS A 54 8.81 -6.55 15.27
CA LYS A 54 9.08 -6.29 16.69
C LYS A 54 8.26 -5.15 17.28
N LEU A 55 7.48 -4.45 16.45
CA LEU A 55 6.59 -3.40 16.88
C LEU A 55 5.22 -4.01 17.16
N GLU A 56 4.91 -4.24 18.42
CA GLU A 56 3.56 -4.59 18.85
C GLU A 56 2.65 -3.37 18.69
N GLY A 57 1.65 -3.47 17.83
CA GLY A 57 0.60 -2.46 17.65
C GLY A 57 0.19 -2.28 16.19
N LYS A 58 -1.07 -1.91 16.00
CA LYS A 58 -1.67 -1.53 14.72
C LYS A 58 -1.60 -0.01 14.56
N GLY A 59 -1.60 0.50 13.34
CA GLY A 59 -1.79 1.93 13.08
C GLY A 59 -0.57 2.84 13.27
N PHE A 60 0.68 2.35 13.17
CA PHE A 60 1.89 3.17 13.33
C PHE A 60 1.99 4.43 12.47
N PHE A 61 1.28 4.46 11.36
CA PHE A 61 1.29 5.57 10.40
C PHE A 61 -0.04 6.30 10.31
N THR A 62 -1.08 5.81 11.00
CA THR A 62 -2.45 6.34 10.86
C THR A 62 -3.00 6.90 12.16
N LYS A 63 -2.57 6.38 13.32
CA LYS A 63 -3.14 6.67 14.63
C LYS A 63 -3.20 8.16 14.99
N GLU A 64 -2.14 8.91 14.74
CA GLU A 64 -2.08 10.35 15.05
C GLU A 64 -2.99 11.15 14.11
N LEU A 65 -3.11 10.74 12.84
CA LEU A 65 -4.06 11.32 11.88
C LEU A 65 -5.51 11.02 12.30
N GLU A 66 -5.78 9.78 12.71
CA GLU A 66 -7.10 9.34 13.20
C GLU A 66 -7.50 10.08 14.48
N LEU A 67 -6.59 10.28 15.41
CA LEU A 67 -6.81 11.11 16.60
C LEU A 67 -7.10 12.57 16.23
N ALA A 68 -6.38 13.14 15.27
CA ALA A 68 -6.61 14.50 14.80
C ALA A 68 -7.99 14.67 14.13
N LEU A 69 -8.46 13.65 13.38
CA LEU A 69 -9.83 13.59 12.85
C LEU A 69 -10.86 13.59 13.97
N LEU A 70 -10.73 12.68 14.94
CA LEU A 70 -11.67 12.55 16.07
C LEU A 70 -11.72 13.82 16.94
N GLN A 71 -10.59 14.53 17.09
CA GLN A 71 -10.49 15.78 17.81
C GLN A 71 -10.98 17.01 17.01
N GLY A 72 -11.34 16.83 15.73
CA GLY A 72 -11.77 17.92 14.86
C GLY A 72 -10.66 18.91 14.47
N ARG A 73 -9.38 18.54 14.63
CA ARG A 73 -8.23 19.36 14.19
C ARG A 73 -8.09 19.36 12.68
N ILE A 74 -8.42 18.24 12.05
CA ILE A 74 -8.46 18.07 10.60
C ILE A 74 -9.84 17.55 10.19
N ASP A 75 -10.22 17.78 8.93
CA ASP A 75 -11.49 17.31 8.39
C ASP A 75 -11.33 16.02 7.58
N LEU A 76 -10.18 15.86 6.93
CA LEU A 76 -9.86 14.78 6.02
C LEU A 76 -8.43 14.26 6.25
N ALA A 77 -8.25 12.96 6.33
CA ALA A 77 -6.93 12.32 6.28
C ALA A 77 -6.76 11.56 4.96
N VAL A 78 -5.59 11.70 4.34
CA VAL A 78 -5.23 11.03 3.09
C VAL A 78 -4.20 9.95 3.37
N HIS A 79 -4.52 8.72 2.97
CA HIS A 79 -3.69 7.55 3.23
C HIS A 79 -3.39 6.76 1.95
N SER A 80 -2.23 6.10 1.88
CA SER A 80 -2.10 4.92 1.02
C SER A 80 -3.05 3.85 1.56
N HIS A 81 -4.07 3.46 0.80
CA HIS A 81 -5.17 2.63 1.32
C HIS A 81 -4.70 1.28 1.88
N LYS A 82 -3.67 0.69 1.29
CA LYS A 82 -3.06 -0.58 1.75
C LYS A 82 -2.48 -0.53 3.17
N ASP A 83 -2.16 0.67 3.68
CA ASP A 83 -1.54 0.87 5.00
C ASP A 83 -2.59 1.08 6.10
N LEU A 84 -3.88 1.23 5.72
CA LEU A 84 -5.02 1.32 6.64
C LEU A 84 -5.37 -0.03 7.25
N GLU A 85 -5.81 -0.01 8.50
CA GLU A 85 -6.41 -1.19 9.13
C GLU A 85 -7.69 -1.63 8.38
N THR A 86 -7.98 -2.92 8.44
CA THR A 86 -9.18 -3.48 7.78
C THR A 86 -10.48 -2.98 8.39
N ASN A 87 -10.48 -2.76 9.70
CA ASN A 87 -11.58 -2.16 10.43
C ASN A 87 -11.17 -0.75 10.88
N PRO A 88 -11.81 0.31 10.35
CA PRO A 88 -11.53 1.66 10.80
C PRO A 88 -11.89 1.82 12.28
N PRO A 89 -11.22 2.71 13.03
CA PRO A 89 -11.60 3.06 14.40
C PRO A 89 -13.03 3.57 14.45
N GLU A 90 -13.71 3.34 15.60
CA GLU A 90 -15.05 3.87 15.84
C GLU A 90 -15.07 5.40 15.65
N GLY A 91 -16.09 5.90 15.00
CA GLY A 91 -16.27 7.32 14.68
C GLY A 91 -15.56 7.78 13.40
N LEU A 92 -14.84 6.89 12.69
CA LEU A 92 -14.20 7.20 11.42
C LEU A 92 -14.70 6.29 10.28
N CYS A 93 -14.65 6.79 9.05
CA CYS A 93 -14.96 6.01 7.85
C CYS A 93 -14.13 6.45 6.65
N ILE A 94 -13.95 5.55 5.69
CA ILE A 94 -13.43 5.87 4.36
C ILE A 94 -14.61 6.31 3.50
N VAL A 95 -14.64 7.58 3.11
CA VAL A 95 -15.74 8.17 2.34
C VAL A 95 -15.53 8.07 0.84
N ALA A 96 -14.28 8.03 0.41
CA ALA A 96 -13.90 7.95 -0.99
C ALA A 96 -12.55 7.25 -1.18
N VAL A 97 -12.36 6.70 -2.37
CA VAL A 97 -11.08 6.16 -2.82
C VAL A 97 -10.70 6.79 -4.15
N SER A 98 -9.39 6.93 -4.39
CA SER A 98 -8.88 7.49 -5.65
C SER A 98 -8.94 6.49 -6.81
N GLU A 99 -8.62 6.98 -8.01
CA GLU A 99 -8.20 6.11 -9.11
C GLU A 99 -7.04 5.22 -8.65
N ARG A 100 -6.97 4.02 -9.22
CA ARG A 100 -5.89 3.09 -8.93
C ARG A 100 -4.69 3.39 -9.83
N GLU A 101 -3.59 3.82 -9.24
CA GLU A 101 -2.28 3.84 -9.89
C GLU A 101 -1.80 2.40 -10.11
N ASP A 102 -0.88 2.17 -11.06
CA ASP A 102 -0.37 0.83 -11.37
C ASP A 102 -0.03 0.05 -10.08
N PRO A 103 -0.75 -1.04 -9.80
CA PRO A 103 -0.59 -1.82 -8.56
C PRO A 103 0.69 -2.66 -8.53
N ALA A 104 1.44 -2.74 -9.65
CA ALA A 104 2.63 -3.57 -9.78
C ALA A 104 3.71 -3.26 -8.74
N GLU A 105 4.54 -4.26 -8.52
CA GLU A 105 5.83 -4.06 -7.85
C GLU A 105 6.90 -3.69 -8.87
N LEU A 106 7.86 -2.87 -8.45
CA LEU A 106 9.12 -2.67 -9.16
C LEU A 106 10.23 -3.41 -8.42
N LEU A 107 10.99 -4.20 -9.16
CA LEU A 107 12.29 -4.67 -8.75
C LEU A 107 13.32 -3.71 -9.34
N LEU A 108 13.98 -2.96 -8.47
CA LEU A 108 15.10 -2.10 -8.83
C LEU A 108 16.39 -2.86 -8.57
N ILE A 109 17.24 -2.99 -9.59
CA ILE A 109 18.48 -3.80 -9.54
C ILE A 109 19.67 -2.87 -9.71
N HIS A 110 20.67 -3.03 -8.86
CA HIS A 110 21.96 -2.35 -9.03
C HIS A 110 22.64 -2.89 -10.30
N PRO A 111 23.21 -2.04 -11.20
CA PRO A 111 23.74 -2.48 -12.48
C PRO A 111 24.81 -3.57 -12.38
N THR A 112 25.62 -3.57 -11.32
CA THR A 112 26.66 -4.61 -11.09
C THR A 112 26.10 -5.97 -10.66
N SER A 113 24.79 -6.07 -10.45
CA SER A 113 24.12 -7.29 -9.97
C SER A 113 23.23 -7.94 -11.02
N VAL A 114 23.35 -7.48 -12.27
CA VAL A 114 22.62 -8.03 -13.41
C VAL A 114 23.28 -9.34 -13.86
N GLU A 115 22.46 -10.36 -14.08
CA GLU A 115 22.85 -11.62 -14.74
C GLU A 115 21.80 -11.94 -15.80
N GLU A 116 22.14 -11.75 -17.07
CA GLU A 116 21.25 -12.03 -18.19
C GLU A 116 20.79 -13.49 -18.21
N ASN A 117 19.59 -13.75 -18.77
CA ASN A 117 18.95 -15.06 -18.84
C ASN A 117 18.55 -15.69 -17.49
N ARG A 118 18.65 -14.96 -16.40
CA ARG A 118 18.03 -15.33 -15.13
C ARG A 118 16.68 -14.65 -14.96
N LEU A 119 15.79 -15.31 -14.23
CA LEU A 119 14.51 -14.68 -13.86
C LEU A 119 14.78 -13.34 -13.16
N TRP A 120 14.13 -12.28 -13.65
CA TRP A 120 14.27 -10.88 -13.25
C TRP A 120 15.66 -10.27 -13.56
N ASN A 121 16.51 -10.93 -14.34
CA ASN A 121 17.88 -10.51 -14.62
C ASN A 121 18.75 -10.26 -13.38
N LEU A 122 18.39 -10.84 -12.23
CA LEU A 122 19.13 -10.70 -10.98
C LEU A 122 20.06 -11.89 -10.78
N LYS A 123 21.34 -11.64 -10.46
CA LYS A 123 22.38 -12.66 -10.24
C LYS A 123 21.97 -13.72 -9.21
N LYS A 124 22.53 -14.92 -9.32
CA LYS A 124 22.33 -16.01 -8.36
C LYS A 124 22.85 -15.59 -6.97
N GLY A 125 22.06 -15.92 -5.93
CA GLY A 125 22.41 -15.60 -4.55
C GLY A 125 22.43 -14.10 -4.24
N GLY A 126 21.84 -13.26 -5.10
CA GLY A 126 21.78 -11.82 -4.91
C GLY A 126 21.00 -11.43 -3.66
N ILE A 127 21.40 -10.30 -3.04
CA ILE A 127 20.73 -9.75 -1.84
C ILE A 127 19.58 -8.87 -2.27
N ILE A 128 18.35 -9.24 -1.88
CA ILE A 128 17.14 -8.46 -2.13
C ILE A 128 16.62 -7.78 -0.85
N GLY A 129 16.42 -6.46 -0.94
CA GLY A 129 15.94 -5.65 0.19
C GLY A 129 14.42 -5.55 0.24
N THR A 130 13.79 -6.12 1.29
CA THR A 130 12.39 -5.91 1.62
C THR A 130 12.09 -6.33 3.05
N SER A 131 11.24 -5.55 3.77
CA SER A 131 10.70 -5.94 5.09
C SER A 131 9.25 -6.42 5.01
N SER A 132 8.66 -6.51 3.81
CA SER A 132 7.28 -6.98 3.65
C SER A 132 7.22 -8.51 3.64
N ALA A 133 6.48 -9.10 4.60
CA ALA A 133 6.26 -10.54 4.68
C ALA A 133 5.70 -11.11 3.37
N ARG A 134 4.73 -10.40 2.76
CA ARG A 134 4.15 -10.74 1.46
C ARG A 134 5.20 -10.82 0.35
N ARG A 135 6.09 -9.82 0.25
CA ARG A 135 7.14 -9.80 -0.77
C ARG A 135 8.19 -10.88 -0.53
N LYS A 136 8.58 -11.09 0.74
CA LYS A 136 9.53 -12.14 1.12
C LYS A 136 9.05 -13.50 0.65
N SER A 137 7.83 -13.89 1.01
CA SER A 137 7.26 -15.21 0.67
C SER A 137 7.10 -15.40 -0.85
N GLN A 138 6.72 -14.37 -1.59
CA GLN A 138 6.61 -14.45 -3.05
C GLN A 138 7.98 -14.51 -3.73
N VAL A 139 8.98 -13.77 -3.26
CA VAL A 139 10.35 -13.89 -3.77
C VAL A 139 10.85 -15.32 -3.58
N LEU A 140 10.64 -15.93 -2.41
CA LEU A 140 11.05 -17.32 -2.15
C LEU A 140 10.35 -18.32 -3.07
N ALA A 141 9.09 -18.08 -3.44
CA ALA A 141 8.36 -18.95 -4.36
C ALA A 141 8.95 -18.96 -5.79
N HIS A 142 9.54 -17.85 -6.23
CA HIS A 142 10.09 -17.73 -7.58
C HIS A 142 11.61 -17.87 -7.64
N ARG A 143 12.32 -17.44 -6.59
CA ARG A 143 13.78 -17.35 -6.51
C ARG A 143 14.26 -17.69 -5.10
N SER A 144 14.20 -18.98 -4.75
CA SER A 144 14.65 -19.50 -3.44
C SER A 144 16.17 -19.39 -3.22
N ASP A 145 16.93 -19.08 -4.28
CA ASP A 145 18.35 -18.84 -4.21
C ASP A 145 18.73 -17.44 -3.69
N LEU A 146 17.78 -16.49 -3.65
CA LEU A 146 18.05 -15.11 -3.23
C LEU A 146 18.14 -14.96 -1.71
N ILE A 147 19.00 -14.06 -1.27
CA ILE A 147 19.15 -13.70 0.14
C ILE A 147 18.27 -12.49 0.44
N ILE A 148 17.27 -12.66 1.30
CA ILE A 148 16.35 -11.58 1.65
C ILE A 148 16.84 -10.87 2.90
N LYS A 149 17.03 -9.53 2.83
CA LYS A 149 17.38 -8.68 3.96
C LYS A 149 16.32 -7.61 4.18
N ASP A 150 16.13 -7.22 5.44
CA ASP A 150 15.21 -6.14 5.78
C ASP A 150 15.66 -4.81 5.19
N LEU A 151 14.70 -4.05 4.64
CA LEU A 151 14.91 -2.73 4.06
C LEU A 151 13.94 -1.73 4.66
N ARG A 152 14.46 -0.65 5.25
CA ARG A 152 13.72 0.41 5.93
C ARG A 152 14.00 1.79 5.35
N GLY A 153 13.11 2.72 5.66
CA GLY A 153 13.15 4.12 5.22
C GLY A 153 11.99 4.45 4.27
N ASN A 154 11.86 5.70 3.89
CA ASN A 154 10.98 6.15 2.82
C ASN A 154 11.52 5.72 1.44
N VAL A 155 10.77 5.96 0.37
CA VAL A 155 11.15 5.52 -0.99
C VAL A 155 12.52 6.06 -1.40
N PRO A 156 12.84 7.36 -1.29
CA PRO A 156 14.17 7.88 -1.62
C PRO A 156 15.29 7.24 -0.80
N THR A 157 15.11 7.07 0.50
CA THR A 157 16.10 6.42 1.38
C THR A 157 16.41 4.99 0.96
N ARG A 158 15.37 4.22 0.58
CA ARG A 158 15.55 2.83 0.12
C ARG A 158 16.32 2.77 -1.20
N ILE A 159 16.04 3.69 -2.13
CA ILE A 159 16.79 3.79 -3.39
C ILE A 159 18.24 4.19 -3.14
N ALA A 160 18.48 5.13 -2.23
CA ALA A 160 19.85 5.51 -1.86
C ALA A 160 20.65 4.31 -1.30
N LYS A 161 20.04 3.47 -0.47
CA LYS A 161 20.69 2.24 0.03
C LYS A 161 21.03 1.25 -1.09
N LEU A 162 20.16 1.11 -2.10
CA LEU A 162 20.46 0.31 -3.28
C LEU A 162 21.65 0.91 -4.05
N ARG A 163 21.65 2.21 -4.32
CA ARG A 163 22.74 2.93 -5.00
C ARG A 163 24.07 2.82 -4.28
N ASN A 164 24.03 2.78 -2.95
CA ASN A 164 25.24 2.58 -2.12
C ASN A 164 25.73 1.11 -2.09
N GLY A 165 25.05 0.19 -2.81
CA GLY A 165 25.46 -1.22 -2.87
C GLY A 165 25.16 -2.04 -1.61
N GLU A 166 24.29 -1.55 -0.72
CA GLU A 166 23.86 -2.32 0.47
C GLU A 166 22.99 -3.53 0.08
N TYR A 167 22.39 -3.49 -1.12
CA TYR A 167 21.54 -4.52 -1.72
C TYR A 167 21.88 -4.67 -3.20
N ASP A 168 21.67 -5.86 -3.74
CA ASP A 168 21.75 -6.14 -5.18
C ASP A 168 20.46 -5.72 -5.90
N ALA A 169 19.34 -5.81 -5.19
CA ALA A 169 18.03 -5.34 -5.66
C ALA A 169 17.14 -4.95 -4.50
N ILE A 170 16.09 -4.15 -4.76
CA ILE A 170 15.04 -3.81 -3.79
C ILE A 170 13.66 -3.89 -4.43
N LEU A 171 12.63 -4.18 -3.62
CA LEU A 171 11.23 -4.17 -4.05
C LEU A 171 10.50 -2.93 -3.55
N LEU A 172 9.89 -2.19 -4.48
CA LEU A 172 9.05 -1.01 -4.20
C LEU A 172 7.71 -1.14 -4.92
N ALA A 173 6.64 -0.53 -4.35
CA ALA A 173 5.40 -0.38 -5.07
C ALA A 173 5.57 0.67 -6.18
N LYS A 174 5.20 0.34 -7.43
CA LYS A 174 5.32 1.24 -8.58
C LYS A 174 4.60 2.56 -8.34
N ALA A 175 3.39 2.52 -7.78
CA ALA A 175 2.62 3.71 -7.44
C ALA A 175 3.39 4.74 -6.60
N GLY A 176 4.22 4.29 -5.64
CA GLY A 176 5.03 5.19 -4.81
C GLY A 176 6.15 5.86 -5.59
N VAL A 177 6.79 5.13 -6.49
CA VAL A 177 7.88 5.63 -7.34
C VAL A 177 7.35 6.60 -8.40
N SER A 178 6.24 6.24 -9.08
CA SER A 178 5.59 7.08 -10.10
C SER A 178 5.14 8.42 -9.52
N ARG A 179 4.51 8.41 -8.35
CA ARG A 179 4.01 9.62 -7.68
C ARG A 179 5.14 10.61 -7.31
N LEU A 180 6.31 10.10 -6.98
CA LEU A 180 7.47 10.92 -6.64
C LEU A 180 8.29 11.36 -7.86
N ASN A 181 7.97 10.82 -9.04
CA ASN A 181 8.70 11.10 -10.30
C ASN A 181 10.23 11.00 -10.14
N LEU A 182 10.68 9.90 -9.51
CA LEU A 182 12.10 9.70 -9.20
C LEU A 182 12.89 9.28 -10.44
N ASP A 183 14.06 9.87 -10.62
CA ASP A 183 15.01 9.43 -11.63
C ASP A 183 15.64 8.09 -11.21
N LEU A 184 15.47 7.08 -12.06
CA LEU A 184 15.99 5.72 -11.89
C LEU A 184 16.89 5.30 -13.06
N SER A 185 17.33 6.26 -13.88
CA SER A 185 18.11 5.99 -15.12
C SER A 185 19.43 5.26 -14.86
N ASP A 186 19.95 5.33 -13.65
CA ASP A 186 21.15 4.65 -13.17
C ASP A 186 20.92 3.22 -12.66
N LEU A 187 19.67 2.76 -12.61
CA LEU A 187 19.27 1.44 -12.12
C LEU A 187 18.59 0.63 -13.22
N ILE A 188 18.59 -0.69 -13.09
CA ILE A 188 17.76 -1.55 -13.93
C ILE A 188 16.39 -1.69 -13.26
N VAL A 189 15.36 -1.30 -13.99
CA VAL A 189 13.97 -1.29 -13.50
C VAL A 189 13.19 -2.43 -14.16
N VAL A 190 12.75 -3.39 -13.35
CA VAL A 190 11.89 -4.49 -13.80
C VAL A 190 10.51 -4.31 -13.18
N ARG A 191 9.48 -4.10 -14.04
CA ARG A 191 8.09 -4.13 -13.62
C ARG A 191 7.66 -5.58 -13.44
N LEU A 192 7.28 -5.96 -12.24
CA LEU A 192 6.78 -7.29 -11.93
C LEU A 192 5.26 -7.33 -12.15
N ASP A 193 4.81 -8.32 -12.91
CA ASP A 193 3.39 -8.48 -13.23
C ASP A 193 2.57 -8.72 -11.95
N PRO A 194 1.49 -7.95 -11.70
CA PRO A 194 0.62 -8.13 -10.55
C PRO A 194 -0.06 -9.51 -10.45
N GLU A 195 -0.14 -10.26 -11.55
CA GLU A 195 -0.64 -11.63 -11.55
C GLU A 195 0.39 -12.63 -11.02
N ILE A 196 1.68 -12.29 -11.13
CA ILE A 196 2.81 -13.14 -10.71
C ILE A 196 3.29 -12.74 -9.32
N ILE A 197 3.59 -11.45 -9.12
CA ILE A 197 3.92 -10.89 -7.81
C ILE A 197 2.72 -10.07 -7.34
N VAL A 198 1.82 -10.77 -6.68
CA VAL A 198 0.51 -10.22 -6.30
C VAL A 198 0.70 -9.09 -5.27
N PRO A 199 0.19 -7.88 -5.57
CA PRO A 199 0.34 -6.72 -4.69
C PRO A 199 -0.41 -6.85 -3.37
N ALA A 200 -0.17 -5.92 -2.46
CA ALA A 200 -0.98 -5.79 -1.26
C ALA A 200 -2.41 -5.37 -1.60
N PRO A 201 -3.42 -5.81 -0.83
CA PRO A 201 -4.80 -5.34 -0.99
C PRO A 201 -4.88 -3.82 -1.05
N ALA A 202 -5.56 -3.29 -2.06
CA ALA A 202 -5.70 -1.85 -2.36
C ALA A 202 -4.37 -1.12 -2.67
N GLN A 203 -3.30 -1.82 -3.08
CA GLN A 203 -2.08 -1.16 -3.54
C GLN A 203 -2.36 -0.27 -4.76
N GLY A 204 -1.80 0.95 -4.76
CA GLY A 204 -2.01 1.95 -5.80
C GLY A 204 -3.16 2.93 -5.51
N VAL A 205 -4.02 2.66 -4.54
CA VAL A 205 -5.20 3.46 -4.21
C VAL A 205 -4.95 4.36 -3.00
N LEU A 206 -5.52 5.58 -3.01
CA LEU A 206 -5.59 6.46 -1.84
C LEU A 206 -6.94 6.24 -1.14
N GLY A 207 -6.93 6.18 0.19
CA GLY A 207 -8.13 6.19 1.03
C GLY A 207 -8.34 7.57 1.65
N LEU A 208 -9.55 8.10 1.53
CA LEU A 208 -9.96 9.39 2.07
C LEU A 208 -10.82 9.15 3.31
N GLN A 209 -10.24 9.39 4.48
CA GLN A 209 -10.83 9.09 5.79
C GLN A 209 -11.35 10.36 6.45
N ILE A 210 -12.59 10.30 6.95
CA ILE A 210 -13.27 11.39 7.65
C ILE A 210 -13.91 10.90 8.95
N ARG A 211 -14.43 11.81 9.77
CA ARG A 211 -15.39 11.47 10.84
C ARG A 211 -16.69 10.94 10.23
N SER A 212 -17.20 9.83 10.75
CA SER A 212 -18.40 9.17 10.22
C SER A 212 -19.69 10.02 10.36
N ASN A 213 -19.71 10.97 11.30
CA ASN A 213 -20.83 11.89 11.54
C ASN A 213 -20.64 13.27 10.89
N ASP A 214 -19.60 13.49 10.09
CA ASP A 214 -19.34 14.77 9.42
C ASP A 214 -19.99 14.80 8.02
N GLU A 215 -21.29 15.03 7.98
CA GLU A 215 -22.06 15.10 6.72
C GLU A 215 -21.60 16.24 5.80
N ARG A 216 -21.04 17.33 6.35
CA ARG A 216 -20.47 18.41 5.56
C ARG A 216 -19.27 17.94 4.75
N THR A 217 -18.28 17.37 5.43
CA THR A 217 -17.06 16.88 4.78
C THR A 217 -17.37 15.71 3.84
N LYS A 218 -18.29 14.82 4.24
CA LYS A 218 -18.78 13.74 3.40
C LYS A 218 -19.36 14.23 2.07
N THR A 219 -20.21 15.25 2.09
CA THR A 219 -20.81 15.84 0.88
C THR A 219 -19.74 16.41 -0.06
N LEU A 220 -18.70 17.03 0.48
CA LEU A 220 -17.61 17.64 -0.30
C LEU A 220 -16.64 16.61 -0.88
N VAL A 221 -16.39 15.51 -0.17
CA VAL A 221 -15.35 14.52 -0.52
C VAL A 221 -15.91 13.34 -1.31
N SER A 222 -17.16 12.90 -1.07
CA SER A 222 -17.75 11.75 -1.78
C SER A 222 -17.73 11.84 -3.31
N PRO A 223 -17.84 13.04 -3.95
CA PRO A 223 -17.71 13.12 -5.41
C PRO A 223 -16.33 12.71 -5.96
N LEU A 224 -15.31 12.61 -5.11
CA LEU A 224 -13.98 12.11 -5.48
C LEU A 224 -13.89 10.59 -5.50
N ASN A 225 -14.96 9.88 -5.14
CA ASN A 225 -14.94 8.42 -5.04
C ASN A 225 -14.95 7.75 -6.42
N GLU A 226 -13.94 6.96 -6.70
CA GLU A 226 -13.89 6.08 -7.87
C GLU A 226 -14.63 4.78 -7.59
N THR A 227 -15.93 4.76 -7.91
CA THR A 227 -16.84 3.65 -7.55
C THR A 227 -16.37 2.29 -8.08
N SER A 228 -15.85 2.22 -9.32
CA SER A 228 -15.32 0.99 -9.91
C SER A 228 -14.11 0.46 -9.14
N VAL A 229 -13.18 1.32 -8.80
CA VAL A 229 -12.00 0.95 -8.00
C VAL A 229 -12.43 0.54 -6.59
N HIS A 230 -13.37 1.27 -5.98
CA HIS A 230 -13.90 0.96 -4.65
C HIS A 230 -14.47 -0.46 -4.59
N ALA A 231 -15.25 -0.86 -5.59
CA ALA A 231 -15.83 -2.21 -5.68
C ALA A 231 -14.74 -3.30 -5.75
N LEU A 232 -13.69 -3.10 -6.58
CA LEU A 232 -12.60 -4.06 -6.71
C LEU A 232 -11.81 -4.21 -5.40
N ILE A 233 -11.41 -3.09 -4.79
CA ILE A 233 -10.61 -3.14 -3.56
C ILE A 233 -11.42 -3.55 -2.33
N ALA A 234 -12.74 -3.41 -2.34
CA ALA A 234 -13.60 -3.90 -1.26
C ALA A 234 -13.47 -5.42 -1.11
N ILE A 235 -13.44 -6.16 -2.22
CA ILE A 235 -13.20 -7.61 -2.22
C ILE A 235 -11.79 -7.93 -1.69
N GLU A 236 -10.76 -7.25 -2.20
CA GLU A 236 -9.37 -7.44 -1.76
C GLU A 236 -9.23 -7.22 -0.24
N ARG A 237 -9.83 -6.17 0.27
CA ARG A 237 -9.82 -5.80 1.70
C ARG A 237 -10.64 -6.78 2.55
N SER A 238 -11.76 -7.27 2.02
CA SER A 238 -12.59 -8.27 2.71
C SER A 238 -11.85 -9.58 2.89
N VAL A 239 -11.09 -10.05 1.89
CA VAL A 239 -10.23 -11.24 2.04
C VAL A 239 -9.19 -11.03 3.15
N LEU A 240 -8.50 -9.87 3.16
CA LEU A 240 -7.52 -9.55 4.21
C LEU A 240 -8.16 -9.55 5.60
N ASN A 241 -9.36 -8.96 5.74
CA ASN A 241 -10.08 -8.90 7.01
C ASN A 241 -10.49 -10.29 7.50
N LEU A 242 -11.03 -11.13 6.60
CA LEU A 242 -11.44 -12.50 6.92
C LEU A 242 -10.28 -13.43 7.27
N MET A 243 -9.06 -13.08 6.86
CA MET A 243 -7.84 -13.77 7.25
C MET A 243 -7.24 -13.26 8.58
N ASP A 244 -7.98 -12.40 9.32
CA ASP A 244 -7.53 -11.73 10.55
C ASP A 244 -6.19 -11.00 10.34
N GLY A 245 -5.96 -10.53 9.11
CA GLY A 245 -4.67 -10.05 8.66
C GLY A 245 -4.49 -8.55 8.76
N GLY A 246 -3.24 -8.18 8.98
CA GLY A 246 -2.71 -6.82 8.85
C GLY A 246 -1.52 -6.81 7.90
N CYS A 247 -0.73 -5.72 7.92
CA CYS A 247 0.44 -5.55 7.06
C CYS A 247 1.53 -6.62 7.23
N GLN A 248 1.46 -7.44 8.29
CA GLN A 248 2.42 -8.52 8.60
C GLN A 248 2.05 -9.85 7.94
N LEU A 249 0.80 -10.03 7.49
CA LEU A 249 0.37 -11.28 6.87
C LEU A 249 1.04 -11.43 5.49
N PRO A 250 1.64 -12.61 5.18
CA PRO A 250 2.19 -12.90 3.85
C PRO A 250 1.06 -13.16 2.84
N LEU A 251 0.19 -12.18 2.63
CA LEU A 251 -0.99 -12.25 1.77
C LEU A 251 -0.93 -11.16 0.70
N GLY A 252 -1.01 -11.54 -0.57
CA GLY A 252 -1.29 -10.69 -1.70
C GLY A 252 -2.71 -10.93 -2.20
N VAL A 253 -3.45 -9.88 -2.52
CA VAL A 253 -4.77 -9.99 -3.19
C VAL A 253 -4.88 -8.87 -4.21
N TYR A 254 -5.18 -9.24 -5.44
CA TYR A 254 -5.36 -8.31 -6.54
C TYR A 254 -6.56 -8.72 -7.39
N ASN A 255 -7.51 -7.82 -7.52
CA ASN A 255 -8.69 -7.97 -8.36
C ASN A 255 -8.52 -7.09 -9.60
N ASP A 256 -8.41 -7.71 -10.79
CA ASP A 256 -8.28 -7.03 -12.08
C ASP A 256 -9.65 -6.71 -12.73
N GLY A 257 -10.73 -7.14 -12.09
CA GLY A 257 -12.12 -7.03 -12.57
C GLY A 257 -12.63 -8.30 -13.27
N GLN A 258 -11.76 -9.18 -13.74
CA GLN A 258 -12.10 -10.49 -14.30
C GLN A 258 -11.68 -11.63 -13.35
N PHE A 259 -10.52 -11.50 -12.76
CA PHE A 259 -9.96 -12.48 -11.83
C PHE A 259 -9.49 -11.84 -10.53
N ILE A 260 -9.49 -12.65 -9.48
CA ILE A 260 -8.88 -12.31 -8.20
C ILE A 260 -7.65 -13.20 -8.03
N HIS A 261 -6.49 -12.56 -8.14
CA HIS A 261 -5.19 -13.21 -7.94
C HIS A 261 -4.85 -13.14 -6.47
N VAL A 262 -4.46 -14.26 -5.88
CA VAL A 262 -4.17 -14.36 -4.45
C VAL A 262 -2.85 -15.12 -4.27
N THR A 263 -2.01 -14.63 -3.36
CA THR A 263 -0.85 -15.37 -2.88
C THR A 263 -0.88 -15.41 -1.36
N HIS A 264 -0.58 -16.55 -0.78
CA HIS A 264 -0.54 -16.74 0.67
C HIS A 264 0.61 -17.67 1.08
N ALA A 265 1.19 -17.39 2.24
CA ALA A 265 2.11 -18.28 2.95
C ALA A 265 1.79 -18.24 4.46
N HIS A 266 2.19 -19.27 5.22
CA HIS A 266 1.97 -19.28 6.67
C HIS A 266 2.93 -18.31 7.39
N SER A 267 4.11 -18.13 6.83
CA SER A 267 5.12 -17.23 7.36
C SER A 267 5.88 -16.50 6.24
N ALA A 268 6.55 -15.42 6.62
CA ALA A 268 7.40 -14.68 5.69
C ALA A 268 8.63 -15.47 5.20
N GLN A 269 8.97 -16.58 5.86
CA GLN A 269 10.10 -17.45 5.57
C GLN A 269 9.72 -18.62 4.65
N GLU A 270 8.45 -18.78 4.34
CA GLU A 270 7.95 -19.84 3.47
C GLU A 270 7.61 -19.29 2.08
N ALA A 271 7.73 -20.16 1.07
CA ALA A 271 7.34 -19.84 -0.29
C ALA A 271 5.82 -19.68 -0.38
N ALA A 272 5.37 -18.56 -0.97
CA ALA A 272 3.94 -18.33 -1.16
C ALA A 272 3.35 -19.29 -2.19
N VAL A 273 2.09 -19.68 -1.96
CA VAL A 273 1.27 -20.42 -2.93
C VAL A 273 0.35 -19.42 -3.62
N SER A 274 0.19 -19.58 -4.93
CA SER A 274 -0.66 -18.72 -5.77
C SER A 274 -2.00 -19.40 -6.06
N PHE A 275 -3.06 -18.59 -6.08
CA PHE A 275 -4.42 -18.98 -6.43
C PHE A 275 -5.01 -17.95 -7.39
N LYS A 276 -5.94 -18.41 -8.23
CA LYS A 276 -6.71 -17.55 -9.14
C LYS A 276 -8.19 -17.91 -9.05
N PHE A 277 -9.04 -16.94 -8.81
CA PHE A 277 -10.49 -17.09 -8.72
C PHE A 277 -11.16 -16.19 -9.76
N GLU A 278 -12.29 -16.59 -10.31
CA GLU A 278 -13.10 -15.71 -11.14
C GLU A 278 -13.75 -14.63 -10.28
N ALA A 279 -13.64 -13.37 -10.69
CA ALA A 279 -14.34 -12.25 -10.08
C ALA A 279 -15.79 -12.23 -10.60
N ASN A 280 -16.60 -13.15 -10.10
CA ASN A 280 -18.02 -13.21 -10.42
C ASN A 280 -18.85 -12.36 -9.44
N GLU A 281 -20.14 -12.16 -9.74
CA GLU A 281 -21.09 -11.42 -8.90
C GLU A 281 -21.45 -12.15 -7.59
N ASN A 282 -20.72 -13.18 -7.20
CA ASN A 282 -20.95 -13.88 -5.94
C ASN A 282 -20.61 -12.95 -4.77
N PRO A 283 -21.58 -12.51 -3.95
CA PRO A 283 -21.33 -11.64 -2.81
C PRO A 283 -20.42 -12.28 -1.75
N ASP A 284 -20.33 -13.61 -1.75
CA ASP A 284 -19.55 -14.39 -0.77
C ASP A 284 -18.15 -14.75 -1.29
N ILE A 285 -17.69 -14.20 -2.43
CA ILE A 285 -16.40 -14.57 -3.03
C ILE A 285 -15.23 -14.37 -2.06
N ALA A 286 -15.22 -13.30 -1.28
CA ALA A 286 -14.18 -13.06 -0.29
C ALA A 286 -14.17 -14.13 0.82
N ALA A 287 -15.35 -14.57 1.28
CA ALA A 287 -15.48 -15.65 2.27
C ALA A 287 -15.04 -16.99 1.68
N HIS A 288 -15.39 -17.28 0.43
CA HIS A 288 -14.93 -18.47 -0.28
C HIS A 288 -13.39 -18.49 -0.37
N ILE A 289 -12.76 -17.40 -0.82
CA ILE A 289 -11.31 -17.28 -0.89
C ILE A 289 -10.66 -17.52 0.47
N ALA A 290 -11.15 -16.82 1.52
CA ALA A 290 -10.62 -16.98 2.87
C ALA A 290 -10.74 -18.43 3.39
N SER A 291 -11.86 -19.11 3.09
CA SER A 291 -12.06 -20.53 3.45
C SER A 291 -11.03 -21.43 2.77
N VAL A 292 -10.77 -21.24 1.46
CA VAL A 292 -9.75 -22.02 0.72
C VAL A 292 -8.35 -21.79 1.29
N LEU A 293 -8.01 -20.55 1.65
CA LEU A 293 -6.72 -20.22 2.25
C LEU A 293 -6.55 -20.86 3.64
N LYS A 294 -7.57 -20.76 4.51
CA LYS A 294 -7.57 -21.34 5.86
C LYS A 294 -7.53 -22.87 5.85
N ALA A 295 -8.13 -23.54 4.87
CA ALA A 295 -8.08 -25.00 4.76
C ALA A 295 -6.69 -25.56 4.38
N ARG A 296 -5.80 -24.68 3.92
CA ARG A 296 -4.42 -25.04 3.55
C ARG A 296 -3.39 -24.47 4.54
N SER A 297 -3.87 -23.78 5.58
CA SER A 297 -3.08 -23.20 6.67
C SER A 297 -2.66 -24.23 7.72
#